data_69136f9f33d5943df75db0de13c5539e
#
_entry.id   69136f9f33d5943df75db0de13c5539e
#
_cell.length_a   1.000
_cell.length_b   1.000
_cell.length_c   1.000
_cell.angle_alpha   90.00
_cell.angle_beta   90.00
_cell.angle_gamma   90.00
#
_symmetry.space_group_name_H-M   'P 1'
#
loop_
_entity.id
_entity.type
_entity.pdbx_description
1 polymer ?
#
loop_
_entity_poly.entity_id
_entity_poly.type
_entity_poly.pdbx_seq_one_letter_code
_entity_poly.pdbx_strand_id
1 'polypeptide(L)'
;MTEFGVSVGVEGGMPPLMIALIAVFAVILLGVIGRALFIWVRNNNSPRETVEAKVVTKRMKVQGFGRTMAGRNSVTGMGSSTYTHYFVTFELEKGKRLELGVKDAEYGMLAEGDQGILTYQGTRFLGFEQKQ
;
A
#
# COMPACT_ATOMS: atom_id res chain seq x y z
N MET A 1 -37.28 7.76 -37.62
CA MET A 1 -36.78 7.89 -37.40
C MET A 1 -36.33 8.06 -37.19
N THR A 2 -36.52 7.71 -37.28
CA THR A 2 -35.94 7.76 -37.08
C THR A 2 -35.43 7.60 -36.63
N GLU A 3 -35.63 7.17 -36.31
CA GLU A 3 -35.09 6.94 -35.87
C GLU A 3 -34.58 6.75 -35.27
N PHE A 4 -34.88 6.45 -35.28
CA PHE A 4 -34.18 6.20 -34.62
C PHE A 4 -33.58 6.09 -34.21
N GLY A 5 -33.83 5.87 -34.10
CA GLY A 5 -33.04 5.63 -33.64
C GLY A 5 -32.45 5.33 -33.42
N VAL A 6 -32.60 5.07 -33.58
CA VAL A 6 -31.88 4.69 -33.32
C VAL A 6 -31.12 4.67 -33.42
N SER A 7 -31.05 4.44 -33.54
CA SER A 7 -30.26 4.42 -33.58
C SER A 7 -29.51 4.44 -33.37
N VAL A 8 -29.49 4.27 -33.27
CA VAL A 8 -28.68 4.23 -32.99
C VAL A 8 -28.03 4.06 -32.97
N GLY A 9 -27.87 3.99 -33.10
CA GLY A 9 -27.14 3.81 -33.15
C GLY A 9 -26.44 3.60 -33.23
N VAL A 10 -26.32 3.32 -33.41
CA VAL A 10 -25.58 3.13 -33.53
C VAL A 10 -25.13 3.38 -33.75
N GLU A 11 -25.49 3.44 -34.18
CA GLU A 11 -24.97 3.65 -34.39
C GLU A 11 -24.19 3.57 -33.71
N GLY A 12 -23.83 2.95 -33.32
CA GLY A 12 -22.85 2.72 -32.63
C GLY A 12 -22.80 3.30 -31.32
N GLY A 13 -23.60 3.83 -30.82
CA GLY A 13 -23.47 4.42 -29.53
C GLY A 13 -23.65 3.44 -28.42
N MET A 14 -23.04 3.66 -27.32
CA MET A 14 -23.23 2.83 -26.18
C MET A 14 -24.51 3.18 -25.47
N PRO A 15 -25.16 2.23 -24.84
CA PRO A 15 -26.38 2.52 -24.10
C PRO A 15 -26.09 3.50 -22.98
N PRO A 16 -27.03 4.33 -22.60
CA PRO A 16 -26.81 5.28 -21.54
C PRO A 16 -26.39 4.63 -20.22
N LEU A 17 -26.91 3.44 -19.96
CA LEU A 17 -26.53 2.75 -18.74
C LEU A 17 -25.05 2.39 -18.76
N MET A 18 -24.55 1.96 -19.90
CA MET A 18 -23.15 1.65 -20.00
C MET A 18 -22.29 2.87 -19.83
N ILE A 19 -22.69 3.98 -20.40
CA ILE A 19 -21.96 5.21 -20.25
C ILE A 19 -21.94 5.64 -18.78
N ALA A 20 -23.04 5.46 -18.08
CA ALA A 20 -23.11 5.80 -16.67
C ALA A 20 -22.18 4.92 -15.85
N LEU A 21 -22.14 3.64 -16.16
CA LEU A 21 -21.26 2.73 -15.43
C LEU A 21 -19.80 3.05 -15.69
N ILE A 22 -19.45 3.35 -16.90
CA ILE A 22 -18.08 3.72 -17.23
C ILE A 22 -17.70 5.01 -16.53
N ALA A 23 -18.61 5.96 -16.48
CA ALA A 23 -18.34 7.23 -15.80
C ALA A 23 -18.10 7.02 -14.31
N VAL A 24 -18.92 6.18 -13.68
CA VAL A 24 -18.74 5.90 -12.25
C VAL A 24 -17.40 5.19 -12.02
N PHE A 25 -17.09 4.23 -12.89
CA PHE A 25 -15.85 3.52 -12.75
C PHE A 25 -14.66 4.46 -12.94
N ALA A 26 -14.74 5.37 -13.89
CA ALA A 26 -13.67 6.32 -14.13
C ALA A 26 -13.47 7.25 -12.95
N VAL A 27 -14.55 7.68 -12.30
CA VAL A 27 -14.45 8.54 -11.13
C VAL A 27 -13.78 7.79 -9.98
N ILE A 28 -14.15 6.54 -9.76
CA ILE A 28 -13.55 5.76 -8.71
C ILE A 28 -12.07 5.55 -9.00
N LEU A 29 -11.74 5.23 -10.25
CA LEU A 29 -10.37 4.99 -10.63
C LEU A 29 -9.52 6.25 -10.45
N LEU A 30 -10.05 7.39 -10.86
CA LEU A 30 -9.32 8.64 -10.69
C LEU A 30 -9.13 8.96 -9.22
N GLY A 31 -10.10 8.65 -8.39
CA GLY A 31 -9.97 8.85 -6.95
C GLY A 31 -8.86 8.01 -6.35
N VAL A 32 -8.80 6.74 -6.78
CA VAL A 32 -7.76 5.85 -6.27
C VAL A 32 -6.38 6.30 -6.73
N ILE A 33 -6.26 6.67 -7.99
CA ILE A 33 -4.98 7.12 -8.52
C ILE A 33 -4.57 8.43 -7.86
N GLY A 34 -5.51 9.34 -7.70
CA GLY A 34 -5.22 10.62 -7.06
C GLY A 34 -4.73 10.47 -5.64
N ARG A 35 -5.36 9.54 -4.90
CA ARG A 35 -4.94 9.30 -3.53
C ARG A 35 -3.55 8.70 -3.49
N ALA A 36 -3.27 7.75 -4.38
CA ALA A 36 -1.95 7.14 -4.44
C ALA A 36 -0.88 8.17 -4.78
N LEU A 37 -1.18 9.04 -5.74
CA LEU A 37 -0.23 10.07 -6.11
C LEU A 37 -0.03 11.07 -4.99
N PHE A 38 -1.10 11.41 -4.29
CA PHE A 38 -0.98 12.36 -3.18
C PHE A 38 -0.07 11.80 -2.10
N ILE A 39 -0.23 10.55 -1.74
CA ILE A 39 0.61 9.94 -0.72
C ILE A 39 2.06 9.86 -1.20
N TRP A 40 2.25 9.50 -2.47
CA TRP A 40 3.58 9.39 -3.02
C TRP A 40 4.29 10.74 -3.03
N VAL A 41 3.61 11.79 -3.48
CA VAL A 41 4.19 13.11 -3.52
C VAL A 41 4.46 13.61 -2.11
N ARG A 42 3.54 13.34 -1.20
CA ARG A 42 3.75 13.78 0.17
C ARG A 42 4.98 13.12 0.77
N ASN A 43 5.16 11.82 0.54
CA ASN A 43 6.33 11.15 1.06
C ASN A 43 7.62 11.66 0.40
N ASN A 44 7.58 11.92 -0.90
CA ASN A 44 8.76 12.42 -1.58
C ASN A 44 9.11 13.83 -1.17
N ASN A 45 8.13 14.65 -0.84
CA ASN A 45 8.37 16.01 -0.44
C ASN A 45 8.63 16.15 1.04
N SER A 46 8.46 15.07 1.80
CA SER A 46 8.74 15.14 3.22
C SER A 46 10.25 15.21 3.41
N PRO A 47 10.73 15.95 4.39
CA PRO A 47 12.16 16.01 4.61
C PRO A 47 12.66 14.69 5.18
N ARG A 48 13.88 14.35 4.86
CA ARG A 48 14.49 13.21 5.49
C ARG A 48 14.81 13.61 6.91
N GLU A 49 14.50 12.78 7.85
CA GLU A 49 14.77 13.04 9.24
C GLU A 49 15.65 11.95 9.81
N THR A 50 16.64 12.35 10.57
CA THR A 50 17.53 11.42 11.23
C THR A 50 17.39 11.66 12.72
N VAL A 51 16.91 10.66 13.43
CA VAL A 51 16.64 10.80 14.85
C VAL A 51 17.08 9.57 15.60
N GLU A 52 17.30 9.71 16.88
CA GLU A 52 17.58 8.54 17.70
C GLU A 52 16.27 7.82 17.96
N ALA A 53 16.29 6.54 17.84
CA ALA A 53 15.08 5.74 18.01
C ALA A 53 15.43 4.37 18.58
N LYS A 54 14.42 3.73 19.14
CA LYS A 54 14.56 2.41 19.71
C LYS A 54 13.50 1.53 19.07
N VAL A 55 13.89 0.32 18.68
CA VAL A 55 12.94 -0.61 18.11
C VAL A 55 12.09 -1.18 19.25
N VAL A 56 10.80 -0.91 19.20
CA VAL A 56 9.90 -1.34 20.25
C VAL A 56 9.22 -2.64 19.91
N THR A 57 8.67 -2.73 18.72
CA THR A 57 7.99 -3.95 18.29
C THR A 57 8.21 -4.17 16.82
N LYS A 58 8.04 -5.43 16.42
CA LYS A 58 8.12 -5.81 15.03
C LYS A 58 6.89 -6.65 14.75
N ARG A 59 6.33 -6.51 13.57
CA ARG A 59 5.21 -7.35 13.17
C ARG A 59 5.27 -7.65 11.69
N MET A 60 4.65 -8.75 11.31
CA MET A 60 4.53 -9.13 9.93
C MET A 60 3.06 -9.20 9.59
N LYS A 61 2.72 -8.84 8.38
CA LYS A 61 1.37 -8.99 7.91
C LYS A 61 1.42 -9.81 6.64
N VAL A 62 0.76 -10.96 6.64
CA VAL A 62 0.75 -11.82 5.48
C VAL A 62 -0.59 -11.63 4.78
N GLN A 63 -0.55 -11.28 3.51
CA GLN A 63 -1.76 -11.12 2.73
C GLN A 63 -1.75 -12.16 1.65
N GLY A 64 -2.81 -12.93 1.56
CA GLY A 64 -2.93 -13.95 0.54
C GLY A 64 -3.99 -13.60 -0.43
N PHE A 65 -3.72 -13.93 -1.75
CA PHE A 65 -4.66 -13.69 -2.70
C PHE A 65 -5.37 -14.91 -2.96
N GLY A 66 -6.59 -15.01 -3.08
CA GLY A 66 -7.32 -16.23 -3.32
C GLY A 66 -7.48 -17.12 -2.16
N ARG A 67 -6.97 -16.79 -0.99
CA ARG A 67 -7.04 -17.68 0.01
C ARG A 67 -8.40 -17.91 0.42
N THR A 68 -9.25 -17.04 0.22
CA THR A 68 -10.50 -17.33 0.68
C THR A 68 -11.06 -18.37 -0.07
N MET A 69 -10.93 -18.46 -1.28
CA MET A 69 -11.53 -19.43 -1.91
C MET A 69 -10.95 -20.60 -1.68
N ALA A 70 -9.91 -20.64 -1.44
CA ALA A 70 -9.37 -21.82 -1.27
C ALA A 70 -9.70 -22.31 -0.11
N GLY A 71 -9.91 -21.73 0.66
CA GLY A 71 -10.20 -22.28 1.75
C GLY A 71 -9.56 -23.44 1.84
N ARG A 72 -9.71 -24.34 1.31
CA ARG A 72 -9.19 -25.45 1.55
C ARG A 72 -8.41 -25.86 0.58
N ASN A 73 -8.62 -25.86 -0.21
CA ASN A 73 -7.95 -26.46 -1.06
C ASN A 73 -7.09 -25.80 -1.67
N SER A 74 -6.95 -25.09 -1.50
CA SER A 74 -6.11 -24.45 -1.99
C SER A 74 -5.19 -24.93 -2.54
N VAL A 75 -5.09 -25.48 -2.32
CA VAL A 75 -4.23 -26.02 -2.61
C VAL A 75 -3.78 -25.98 -3.72
N THR A 76 -4.10 -26.07 -4.35
CA THR A 76 -3.69 -26.10 -5.46
C THR A 76 -2.72 -25.21 -5.69
N GLY A 77 -2.50 -24.47 -5.06
CA GLY A 77 -1.48 -23.72 -5.27
C GLY A 77 -1.49 -22.93 -6.37
N MET A 78 -2.11 -23.10 -7.26
CA MET A 78 -1.98 -22.46 -8.22
C MET A 78 -2.40 -21.16 -8.09
N GLY A 79 -2.98 -20.62 -7.85
CA GLY A 79 -3.26 -19.33 -7.78
C GLY A 79 -3.00 -18.68 -6.57
N SER A 80 -2.39 -19.25 -5.66
CA SER A 80 -2.27 -18.57 -4.46
C SER A 80 -1.00 -17.84 -4.45
N SER A 81 -0.99 -16.56 -4.32
CA SER A 81 0.20 -15.81 -4.11
C SER A 81 0.05 -15.09 -2.80
N THR A 82 1.09 -15.08 -2.01
CA THR A 82 1.05 -14.42 -0.75
C THR A 82 2.15 -13.38 -0.71
N TYR A 83 1.86 -12.27 -0.07
CA TYR A 83 2.84 -11.24 0.14
C TYR A 83 2.97 -11.04 1.63
N THR A 84 4.17 -10.90 2.11
CA THR A 84 4.40 -10.60 3.51
C THR A 84 4.92 -9.18 3.61
N HIS A 85 4.25 -8.39 4.42
CA HIS A 85 4.68 -7.04 4.69
C HIS A 85 5.26 -6.99 6.08
N TYR A 86 6.38 -6.33 6.22
CA TYR A 86 7.07 -6.26 7.48
C TYR A 86 7.00 -4.84 8.01
N PHE A 87 6.69 -4.70 9.28
CA PHE A 87 6.59 -3.39 9.91
C PHE A 87 7.38 -3.38 11.20
N VAL A 88 8.03 -2.28 11.46
CA VAL A 88 8.79 -2.11 12.70
C VAL A 88 8.34 -0.80 13.33
N THR A 89 8.05 -0.83 14.62
CA THR A 89 7.65 0.37 15.35
C THR A 89 8.87 0.89 16.11
N PHE A 90 9.17 2.14 15.89
CA PHE A 90 10.29 2.81 16.54
C PHE A 90 9.75 3.81 17.53
N GLU A 91 10.37 3.89 18.69
CA GLU A 91 10.03 4.90 19.67
C GLU A 91 11.09 5.98 19.61
N LEU A 92 10.66 7.21 19.35
CA LEU A 92 11.56 8.32 19.21
C LEU A 92 11.81 8.98 20.55
N GLU A 93 12.74 9.92 20.59
CA GLU A 93 13.15 10.49 21.85
C GLU A 93 12.04 11.06 22.69
N LYS A 94 11.03 11.60 22.14
CA LYS A 94 9.97 12.21 22.93
C LYS A 94 8.86 11.25 23.28
N GLY A 95 9.10 9.97 23.16
CA GLY A 95 8.06 8.98 23.43
C GLY A 95 7.12 8.76 22.26
N LYS A 96 7.32 9.46 21.16
CA LYS A 96 6.49 9.29 20.01
C LYS A 96 6.82 7.97 19.33
N ARG A 97 5.83 7.24 18.90
CA ARG A 97 6.06 5.98 18.22
C ARG A 97 5.71 6.13 16.74
N LEU A 98 6.51 5.50 15.91
CA LEU A 98 6.34 5.57 14.47
C LEU A 98 6.50 4.19 13.89
N GLU A 99 5.50 3.71 13.17
CA GLU A 99 5.59 2.42 12.53
C GLU A 99 5.94 2.62 11.07
N LEU A 100 6.97 1.93 10.60
CA LEU A 100 7.43 2.04 9.22
C LEU A 100 7.47 0.67 8.58
N GLY A 101 7.14 0.61 7.31
CA GLY A 101 7.28 -0.61 6.53
C GLY A 101 8.73 -0.81 6.15
N VAL A 102 9.24 -2.01 6.29
CA VAL A 102 10.63 -2.31 5.96
C VAL A 102 10.67 -3.55 5.07
N LYS A 103 11.81 -3.77 4.45
CA LYS A 103 11.99 -4.96 3.64
C LYS A 103 12.39 -6.13 4.54
N ASP A 104 12.25 -7.34 4.04
CA ASP A 104 12.50 -8.51 4.86
C ASP A 104 13.95 -8.56 5.35
N ALA A 105 14.89 -8.13 4.55
CA ALA A 105 16.28 -8.12 4.98
C ALA A 105 16.47 -7.14 6.14
N GLU A 106 15.83 -5.99 6.06
CA GLU A 106 15.92 -5.01 7.12
C GLU A 106 15.20 -5.48 8.36
N TYR A 107 14.08 -6.13 8.17
CA TYR A 107 13.32 -6.65 9.30
C TYR A 107 14.14 -7.69 10.06
N GLY A 108 14.87 -8.51 9.34
CA GLY A 108 15.70 -9.53 9.98
C GLY A 108 16.90 -8.97 10.73
N MET A 109 17.35 -7.77 10.33
CA MET A 109 18.50 -7.17 10.99
C MET A 109 18.11 -6.33 12.20
N LEU A 110 16.84 -6.02 12.37
CA LEU A 110 16.40 -5.22 13.49
C LEU A 110 15.86 -6.13 14.59
N ALA A 111 16.22 -5.87 15.82
CA ALA A 111 15.72 -6.65 16.95
C ALA A 111 15.04 -5.73 17.93
N GLU A 112 14.04 -6.23 18.61
CA GLU A 112 13.35 -5.44 19.62
C GLU A 112 14.35 -5.05 20.69
N GLY A 113 14.33 -3.80 21.05
CA GLY A 113 15.27 -3.28 22.03
C GLY A 113 16.49 -2.61 21.43
N ASP A 114 16.70 -2.76 20.11
CA ASP A 114 17.86 -2.12 19.49
C ASP A 114 17.71 -0.62 19.55
N GLN A 115 18.78 0.07 19.80
CA GLN A 115 18.79 1.52 19.82
C GLN A 115 19.76 1.99 18.78
N GLY A 116 19.47 3.06 18.14
CA GLY A 116 20.34 3.60 17.11
C GLY A 116 19.74 4.82 16.46
N ILE A 117 20.24 5.12 15.30
CA ILE A 117 19.83 6.30 14.56
C ILE A 117 18.97 5.86 13.40
N LEU A 118 17.75 6.35 13.38
CA LEU A 118 16.77 6.04 12.35
C LEU A 118 16.72 7.17 11.34
N THR A 119 16.78 6.81 10.07
CA THR A 119 16.58 7.79 8.99
C THR A 119 15.31 7.39 8.26
N TYR A 120 14.39 8.32 8.14
CA TYR A 120 13.13 8.06 7.46
C TYR A 120 12.65 9.31 6.73
N GLN A 121 11.75 9.12 5.81
CA GLN A 121 11.18 10.23 5.06
C GLN A 121 9.68 9.97 4.97
N GLY A 122 8.88 10.75 5.68
CA GLY A 122 7.44 10.51 5.75
C GLY A 122 7.15 9.17 6.39
N THR A 123 6.61 8.26 5.63
CA THR A 123 6.35 6.91 6.13
C THR A 123 7.34 5.89 5.58
N ARG A 124 8.37 6.36 4.91
CA ARG A 124 9.33 5.50 4.24
C ARG A 124 10.54 5.29 5.12
N PHE A 125 10.89 4.04 5.35
CA PHE A 125 12.10 3.72 6.10
C PHE A 125 13.30 3.81 5.17
N LEU A 126 14.31 4.57 5.55
CA LEU A 126 15.50 4.71 4.75
C LEU A 126 16.69 3.99 5.35
N GLY A 127 16.76 3.87 6.65
CA GLY A 127 17.85 3.13 7.26
C GLY A 127 17.87 3.26 8.77
N PHE A 128 18.54 2.35 9.41
CA PHE A 128 18.67 2.38 10.87
C PHE A 128 20.09 1.94 11.20
N GLU A 129 20.85 2.79 11.83
CA GLU A 129 22.20 2.46 12.20
C GLU A 129 22.24 2.16 13.68
N GLN A 130 22.52 0.91 14.03
CA GLN A 130 22.48 0.49 15.40
C GLN A 130 23.61 1.12 16.18
N LYS A 131 23.27 1.59 17.36
CA LYS A 131 24.25 2.24 18.20
C LYS A 131 24.73 1.23 19.21
N GLN A 132 25.96 1.17 19.43
CA GLN A 132 26.52 0.23 20.40
C GLN A 132 26.87 0.87 21.71
#